data_f1c46cbbf4723c5a1709a1772467d4e9
#
_entry.id   f1c46cbbf4723c5a1709a1772467d4e9
#
_cell.length_a   1.000
_cell.length_b   1.000
_cell.length_c   1.000
_cell.angle_alpha   90.00
_cell.angle_beta   90.00
_cell.angle_gamma   90.00
#
_symmetry.space_group_name_H-M   'P 1'
#
loop_
_entity.id
_entity.type
_entity.pdbx_description
1 polymer ?
#
loop_
_entity_poly.entity_id
_entity_poly.type
_entity_poly.pdbx_seq_one_letter_code
_entity_poly.pdbx_strand_id
1 'polypeptide(L)'
;MGAEERGQAEAIAKSIECSMKLSVPTISIIIGEGGSGGAIALASSSKVLMLENAIYSVISPEGCATILWRDPTKTLEAAKAMKLSAKDLLRLEIIDEIIPEPLGGAHRDKDLILDNVHEAIDRNLNKFLTLDDNETVSYTHLRAHETCG
;
A
#
# COMPACT_ATOMS: atom_id res chain seq x y z
N MET A 1 2.76 23.55 -4.45
CA MET A 1 3.33 23.88 -5.77
C MET A 1 4.82 23.54 -5.78
N GLY A 2 5.34 23.03 -6.87
CA GLY A 2 6.77 22.76 -7.06
C GLY A 2 7.21 21.30 -7.02
N ALA A 3 6.41 20.33 -6.58
CA ALA A 3 6.79 18.93 -6.66
C ALA A 3 6.78 18.41 -8.11
N GLU A 4 5.77 18.78 -8.87
CA GLU A 4 5.63 18.45 -10.29
C GLU A 4 6.74 19.09 -11.13
N GLU A 5 7.04 20.36 -10.87
CA GLU A 5 8.15 21.08 -11.52
C GLU A 5 9.52 20.49 -11.20
N ARG A 6 9.66 19.78 -10.08
CA ARG A 6 10.90 19.10 -9.66
C ARG A 6 10.98 17.63 -10.11
N GLY A 7 10.11 17.18 -11.00
CA GLY A 7 10.19 15.85 -11.59
C GLY A 7 9.59 14.74 -10.69
N GLN A 8 8.54 15.05 -9.94
CA GLN A 8 7.86 14.05 -9.07
C GLN A 8 7.42 12.81 -9.86
N ALA A 9 6.85 12.97 -11.04
CA ALA A 9 6.40 11.85 -11.87
C ALA A 9 7.56 10.93 -12.28
N GLU A 10 8.71 11.51 -12.66
CA GLU A 10 9.90 10.74 -12.99
C GLU A 10 10.46 10.01 -11.75
N ALA A 11 10.47 10.65 -10.59
CA ALA A 11 10.92 10.04 -9.36
C ALA A 11 10.05 8.84 -8.97
N ILE A 12 8.73 8.93 -9.12
CA ILE A 12 7.78 7.83 -8.90
C ILE A 12 8.09 6.67 -9.86
N ALA A 13 8.22 6.95 -11.16
CA ALA A 13 8.52 5.92 -12.16
C ALA A 13 9.85 5.22 -11.90
N LYS A 14 10.90 5.97 -11.57
CA LYS A 14 12.22 5.42 -11.21
C LYS A 14 12.18 4.58 -9.93
N SER A 15 11.37 4.99 -8.95
CA SER A 15 11.22 4.22 -7.71
C SER A 15 10.56 2.86 -7.99
N ILE A 16 9.52 2.81 -8.80
CA ILE A 16 8.88 1.57 -9.23
C ILE A 16 9.89 0.69 -9.99
N GLU A 17 10.57 1.25 -10.98
CA GLU A 17 11.58 0.54 -11.75
C GLU A 17 12.70 -0.05 -10.88
N CYS A 18 13.16 0.72 -9.90
CA CYS A 18 14.19 0.28 -8.96
C CYS A 18 13.67 -0.85 -8.07
N SER A 19 12.48 -0.72 -7.51
CA SER A 19 11.87 -1.75 -6.67
C SER A 19 11.67 -3.07 -7.42
N MET A 20 11.26 -3.01 -8.68
CA MET A 20 11.06 -4.18 -9.51
C MET A 20 12.36 -4.89 -9.93
N LYS A 21 13.51 -4.23 -9.84
CA LYS A 21 14.83 -4.80 -10.12
C LYS A 21 15.48 -5.49 -8.91
N LEU A 22 14.88 -5.35 -7.73
CA LEU A 22 15.41 -5.98 -6.53
C LEU A 22 15.22 -7.50 -6.60
N SER A 23 16.28 -8.24 -6.31
CA SER A 23 16.28 -9.71 -6.18
C SER A 23 16.11 -10.18 -4.74
N VAL A 24 15.80 -9.26 -3.83
CA VAL A 24 15.56 -9.54 -2.41
C VAL A 24 14.11 -9.24 -2.05
N PRO A 25 13.52 -9.96 -1.10
CA PRO A 25 12.15 -9.68 -0.68
C PRO A 25 12.02 -8.29 -0.07
N THR A 26 10.94 -7.62 -0.42
CA THR A 26 10.60 -6.30 0.10
C THR A 26 9.22 -6.32 0.74
N ILE A 27 9.07 -5.64 1.86
CA ILE A 27 7.80 -5.51 2.58
C ILE A 27 7.47 -4.03 2.73
N SER A 28 6.30 -3.64 2.26
CA SER A 28 5.75 -2.30 2.50
C SER A 28 4.66 -2.35 3.55
N ILE A 29 4.64 -1.38 4.45
CA ILE A 29 3.63 -1.30 5.51
C ILE A 29 2.95 0.06 5.43
N ILE A 30 1.63 0.06 5.25
CA ILE A 30 0.81 1.26 5.26
C ILE A 30 0.34 1.50 6.69
N ILE A 31 0.89 2.54 7.33
CA ILE A 31 0.65 2.82 8.76
C ILE A 31 -0.34 3.97 9.00
N GLY A 32 -0.74 4.68 7.94
CA GLY A 32 -1.66 5.82 8.01
C GLY A 32 -2.35 6.04 6.68
N GLU A 33 -2.09 7.15 6.01
CA GLU A 33 -2.64 7.44 4.69
C GLU A 33 -1.60 7.21 3.60
N GLY A 34 -1.76 6.13 2.84
CA GLY A 34 -1.04 5.89 1.61
C GLY A 34 -1.84 6.44 0.43
N GLY A 35 -1.33 7.47 -0.24
CA GLY A 35 -2.08 8.12 -1.31
C GLY A 35 -1.29 8.37 -2.60
N SER A 36 -2.03 8.37 -3.72
CA SER A 36 -1.52 8.74 -5.05
C SER A 36 -0.39 7.85 -5.59
N GLY A 37 0.27 8.29 -6.65
CA GLY A 37 1.36 7.58 -7.32
C GLY A 37 2.56 7.28 -6.41
N GLY A 38 2.83 8.14 -5.42
CA GLY A 38 3.89 7.91 -4.44
C GLY A 38 3.62 6.66 -3.58
N ALA A 39 2.38 6.47 -3.18
CA ALA A 39 1.98 5.27 -2.43
C ALA A 39 2.09 4.00 -3.29
N ILE A 40 1.73 4.07 -4.57
CA ILE A 40 1.90 2.96 -5.52
C ILE A 40 3.39 2.60 -5.65
N ALA A 41 4.26 3.59 -5.79
CA ALA A 41 5.70 3.36 -5.91
C ALA A 41 6.29 2.66 -4.69
N LEU A 42 5.85 3.04 -3.49
CA LEU A 42 6.29 2.41 -2.24
C LEU A 42 5.66 1.02 -2.06
N ALA A 43 4.43 0.82 -2.51
CA ALA A 43 3.74 -0.47 -2.44
C ALA A 43 4.13 -1.45 -3.57
N SER A 44 5.01 -1.05 -4.50
CA SER A 44 5.63 -1.94 -5.48
C SER A 44 6.67 -2.84 -4.79
N SER A 45 6.19 -3.75 -3.97
CA SER A 45 6.98 -4.62 -3.07
C SER A 45 6.46 -6.05 -3.12
N SER A 46 7.24 -7.00 -2.59
CA SER A 46 6.86 -8.42 -2.56
C SER A 46 5.65 -8.66 -1.65
N LYS A 47 5.50 -7.87 -0.58
CA LYS A 47 4.35 -7.90 0.32
C LYS A 47 3.91 -6.49 0.70
N VAL A 48 2.60 -6.28 0.74
CA VAL A 48 1.99 -5.03 1.23
C VAL A 48 1.14 -5.35 2.46
N LEU A 49 1.58 -4.88 3.61
CA LEU A 49 0.86 -4.98 4.87
C LEU A 49 0.20 -3.64 5.18
N MET A 50 -0.85 -3.64 5.99
CA MET A 50 -1.57 -2.43 6.31
C MET A 50 -2.13 -2.48 7.72
N LEU A 51 -2.02 -1.39 8.48
CA LEU A 51 -2.69 -1.27 9.77
C LEU A 51 -4.21 -1.25 9.58
N GLU A 52 -4.94 -1.77 10.55
CA GLU A 52 -6.40 -1.98 10.47
C GLU A 52 -7.18 -0.70 10.16
N ASN A 53 -6.74 0.45 10.69
CA ASN A 53 -7.40 1.74 10.49
C ASN A 53 -6.69 2.64 9.47
N ALA A 54 -5.66 2.15 8.79
CA ALA A 54 -4.99 2.88 7.72
C ALA A 54 -5.88 2.99 6.47
N ILE A 55 -5.53 3.89 5.58
CA ILE A 55 -6.20 4.13 4.30
C ILE A 55 -5.16 4.03 3.17
N TYR A 56 -5.51 3.32 2.11
CA TYR A 56 -4.69 3.26 0.92
C TYR A 56 -5.52 3.53 -0.33
N SER A 57 -5.07 4.50 -1.15
CA SER A 57 -5.82 4.97 -2.31
C SER A 57 -4.91 5.59 -3.36
N VAL A 58 -5.23 5.38 -4.63
CA VAL A 58 -4.51 5.99 -5.76
C VAL A 58 -4.93 7.44 -6.02
N ILE A 59 -6.08 7.87 -5.51
CA ILE A 59 -6.66 9.20 -5.68
C ILE A 59 -7.50 9.59 -4.47
N SER A 60 -7.64 10.87 -4.20
CA SER A 60 -8.55 11.34 -3.14
C SER A 60 -10.03 11.12 -3.52
N PRO A 61 -10.93 10.96 -2.55
CA PRO A 61 -12.36 10.86 -2.82
C PRO A 61 -12.92 12.05 -3.59
N GLU A 62 -12.42 13.27 -3.34
CA GLU A 62 -12.78 14.49 -4.07
C GLU A 62 -12.36 14.40 -5.55
N GLY A 63 -11.14 13.96 -5.79
CA GLY A 63 -10.62 13.73 -7.13
C GLY A 63 -11.42 12.67 -7.86
N CYS A 64 -11.72 11.55 -7.20
CA CYS A 64 -12.57 10.49 -7.74
C CYS A 64 -13.97 10.99 -8.09
N ALA A 65 -14.61 11.75 -7.19
CA ALA A 65 -15.94 12.34 -7.44
C ALA A 65 -15.93 13.28 -8.66
N THR A 66 -14.89 14.09 -8.77
CA THR A 66 -14.73 15.01 -9.90
C THR A 66 -14.56 14.27 -11.22
N ILE A 67 -13.78 13.19 -11.25
CA ILE A 67 -13.52 12.41 -12.47
C ILE A 67 -14.77 11.61 -12.88
N LEU A 68 -15.40 10.90 -11.93
CA LEU A 68 -16.51 10.00 -12.26
C LEU A 68 -17.85 10.73 -12.50
N TRP A 69 -18.13 11.74 -11.68
CA TRP A 69 -19.44 12.43 -11.73
C TRP A 69 -19.36 13.90 -12.15
N ARG A 70 -18.15 14.45 -12.32
CA ARG A 70 -17.92 15.87 -12.56
C ARG A 70 -18.56 16.77 -11.48
N ASP A 71 -18.66 16.22 -10.26
CA ASP A 71 -19.32 16.86 -9.12
C ASP A 71 -18.52 16.59 -7.84
N PRO A 72 -17.74 17.57 -7.35
CA PRO A 72 -16.92 17.39 -6.15
C PRO A 72 -17.77 17.26 -4.87
N THR A 73 -19.07 17.58 -4.90
CA THR A 73 -19.94 17.43 -3.72
C THR A 73 -20.23 15.96 -3.40
N LYS A 74 -19.99 15.03 -4.34
CA LYS A 74 -20.18 13.58 -4.21
C LYS A 74 -19.01 12.85 -3.55
N THR A 75 -18.19 13.56 -2.80
CA THR A 75 -17.02 13.00 -2.09
C THR A 75 -17.38 11.80 -1.21
N LEU A 76 -18.48 11.83 -0.48
CA LEU A 76 -18.90 10.74 0.39
C LEU A 76 -19.29 9.48 -0.40
N GLU A 77 -19.96 9.65 -1.52
CA GLU A 77 -20.33 8.56 -2.43
C GLU A 77 -19.07 7.93 -3.04
N ALA A 78 -18.11 8.78 -3.46
CA ALA A 78 -16.82 8.35 -3.97
C ALA A 78 -16.06 7.55 -2.92
N ALA A 79 -15.92 8.04 -1.70
CA ALA A 79 -15.22 7.34 -0.62
C ALA A 79 -15.81 5.95 -0.34
N LYS A 80 -17.14 5.82 -0.37
CA LYS A 80 -17.82 4.52 -0.21
C LYS A 80 -17.56 3.57 -1.39
N ALA A 81 -17.55 4.11 -2.61
CA ALA A 81 -17.32 3.32 -3.81
C ALA A 81 -15.87 2.85 -3.94
N MET A 82 -14.92 3.64 -3.48
CA MET A 82 -13.48 3.36 -3.57
C MET A 82 -12.99 2.24 -2.66
N LYS A 83 -13.77 1.86 -1.63
CA LYS A 83 -13.42 0.75 -0.71
C LYS A 83 -12.00 0.86 -0.14
N LEU A 84 -11.72 1.97 0.53
CA LEU A 84 -10.38 2.35 1.01
C LEU A 84 -9.95 1.64 2.31
N SER A 85 -10.84 0.88 2.95
CA SER A 85 -10.55 0.22 4.22
C SER A 85 -9.62 -0.98 4.03
N ALA A 86 -8.81 -1.28 5.05
CA ALA A 86 -7.94 -2.45 5.04
C ALA A 86 -8.70 -3.75 4.74
N LYS A 87 -9.91 -3.92 5.28
CA LYS A 87 -10.76 -5.11 5.04
C LYS A 87 -11.22 -5.22 3.59
N ASP A 88 -11.57 -4.10 2.96
CA ASP A 88 -11.96 -4.10 1.55
C ASP A 88 -10.76 -4.38 0.65
N LEU A 89 -9.61 -3.77 0.93
CA LEU A 89 -8.38 -3.92 0.15
C LEU A 89 -7.80 -5.34 0.27
N LEU A 90 -7.90 -5.97 1.42
CA LEU A 90 -7.53 -7.38 1.59
C LEU A 90 -8.43 -8.29 0.75
N ARG A 91 -9.76 -8.05 0.75
CA ARG A 91 -10.71 -8.83 -0.06
C ARG A 91 -10.50 -8.65 -1.56
N LEU A 92 -9.99 -7.49 -1.97
CA LEU A 92 -9.63 -7.18 -3.37
C LEU A 92 -8.20 -7.62 -3.72
N GLU A 93 -7.50 -8.26 -2.79
CA GLU A 93 -6.12 -8.74 -2.95
C GLU A 93 -5.09 -7.63 -3.24
N ILE A 94 -5.45 -6.37 -2.96
CA ILE A 94 -4.56 -5.21 -3.11
C ILE A 94 -3.49 -5.19 -2.01
N ILE A 95 -3.85 -5.64 -0.81
CA ILE A 95 -2.91 -5.86 0.29
C ILE A 95 -2.90 -7.33 0.70
N ASP A 96 -1.81 -7.78 1.33
CA ASP A 96 -1.61 -9.18 1.70
C ASP A 96 -2.05 -9.50 3.12
N GLU A 97 -1.97 -8.53 4.02
CA GLU A 97 -2.23 -8.75 5.43
C GLU A 97 -2.67 -7.48 6.14
N ILE A 98 -3.57 -7.63 7.10
CA ILE A 98 -3.97 -6.58 8.02
C ILE A 98 -3.26 -6.79 9.35
N ILE A 99 -2.57 -5.75 9.82
CA ILE A 99 -1.96 -5.73 11.15
C ILE A 99 -2.99 -5.12 12.11
N PRO A 100 -3.43 -5.87 13.14
CA PRO A 100 -4.44 -5.40 14.07
C PRO A 100 -3.90 -4.24 14.93
N GLU A 101 -4.77 -3.29 15.21
CA GLU A 101 -4.46 -2.15 16.06
C GLU A 101 -5.14 -2.29 17.44
N PRO A 102 -4.57 -1.65 18.47
CA PRO A 102 -5.24 -1.51 19.76
C PRO A 102 -6.59 -0.83 19.63
N LEU A 103 -7.51 -1.14 20.54
CA LEU A 103 -8.82 -0.48 20.57
C LEU A 103 -8.66 1.04 20.66
N GLY A 104 -9.16 1.77 19.66
CA GLY A 104 -9.03 3.21 19.55
C GLY A 104 -7.81 3.69 18.75
N GLY A 105 -7.06 2.78 18.12
CA GLY A 105 -5.99 3.07 17.16
C GLY A 105 -4.57 2.94 17.71
N ALA A 106 -3.58 2.93 16.80
CA ALA A 106 -2.17 2.68 17.07
C ALA A 106 -1.56 3.55 18.18
N HIS A 107 -2.02 4.79 18.32
CA HIS A 107 -1.52 5.75 19.31
C HIS A 107 -1.90 5.42 20.76
N ARG A 108 -2.84 4.49 20.98
CA ARG A 108 -3.33 4.12 22.33
C ARG A 108 -2.39 3.18 23.07
N ASP A 109 -1.75 2.29 22.34
CA ASP A 109 -0.77 1.35 22.91
C ASP A 109 0.36 1.17 21.90
N LYS A 110 1.44 1.93 22.13
CA LYS A 110 2.58 1.96 21.22
C LYS A 110 3.38 0.67 21.25
N ASP A 111 3.49 0.04 22.41
CA ASP A 111 4.27 -1.18 22.56
C ASP A 111 3.56 -2.33 21.85
N LEU A 112 2.26 -2.48 22.07
CA LEU A 112 1.45 -3.50 21.40
C LEU A 112 1.48 -3.36 19.86
N ILE A 113 1.37 -2.14 19.32
CA ILE A 113 1.40 -1.97 17.86
C ILE A 113 2.79 -2.24 17.28
N LEU A 114 3.85 -1.90 17.99
CA LEU A 114 5.22 -2.22 17.57
C LEU A 114 5.46 -3.72 17.56
N ASP A 115 4.99 -4.44 18.58
CA ASP A 115 5.07 -5.90 18.64
C ASP A 115 4.28 -6.54 17.49
N ASN A 116 3.05 -6.11 17.23
CA ASN A 116 2.23 -6.61 16.13
C ASN A 116 2.90 -6.39 14.76
N VAL A 117 3.51 -5.22 14.55
CA VAL A 117 4.24 -4.92 13.31
C VAL A 117 5.48 -5.79 13.19
N HIS A 118 6.25 -5.94 14.29
CA HIS A 118 7.43 -6.78 14.32
C HIS A 118 7.11 -8.24 13.97
N GLU A 119 6.10 -8.80 14.63
CA GLU A 119 5.65 -10.17 14.35
C GLU A 119 5.17 -10.36 12.90
N ALA A 120 4.47 -9.36 12.35
CA ALA A 120 4.02 -9.41 10.95
C ALA A 120 5.20 -9.37 9.97
N ILE A 121 6.22 -8.55 10.23
CA ILE A 121 7.45 -8.50 9.42
C ILE A 121 8.17 -9.85 9.49
N ASP A 122 8.45 -10.35 10.68
CA ASP A 122 9.18 -11.60 10.88
C ASP A 122 8.48 -12.78 10.21
N ARG A 123 7.17 -12.90 10.39
CA ARG A 123 6.37 -13.95 9.77
C ARG A 123 6.45 -13.91 8.25
N ASN A 124 6.38 -12.73 7.64
CA ASN A 124 6.43 -12.58 6.20
C ASN A 124 7.85 -12.75 5.65
N LEU A 125 8.88 -12.23 6.31
CA LEU A 125 10.28 -12.45 5.91
C LEU A 125 10.65 -13.93 5.98
N ASN A 126 10.26 -14.65 7.03
CA ASN A 126 10.54 -16.07 7.16
C ASN A 126 9.93 -16.91 6.03
N LYS A 127 8.78 -16.48 5.46
CA LYS A 127 8.23 -17.15 4.27
C LYS A 127 9.13 -16.98 3.06
N PHE A 128 9.73 -15.81 2.86
CA PHE A 128 10.63 -15.55 1.75
C PHE A 128 11.98 -16.26 1.88
N LEU A 129 12.47 -16.47 3.10
CA LEU A 129 13.72 -17.20 3.34
C LEU A 129 13.67 -18.66 2.87
N THR A 130 12.48 -19.21 2.60
CA THR A 130 12.30 -20.55 2.04
C THR A 130 12.23 -20.58 0.51
N LEU A 131 12.18 -19.41 -0.13
CA LEU A 131 12.13 -19.26 -1.59
C LEU A 131 13.54 -19.01 -2.16
N ASP A 132 13.76 -19.40 -3.42
CA ASP A 132 14.97 -19.00 -4.13
C ASP A 132 14.83 -17.57 -4.71
N ASP A 133 15.94 -17.01 -5.21
CA ASP A 133 15.99 -15.64 -5.74
C ASP A 133 15.03 -15.46 -6.94
N ASN A 134 14.90 -16.46 -7.80
CA ASN A 134 14.02 -16.41 -8.98
C ASN A 134 12.56 -16.44 -8.58
N GLU A 135 12.19 -17.24 -7.58
CA GLU A 135 10.84 -17.30 -7.03
C GLU A 135 10.48 -15.99 -6.38
N THR A 136 11.40 -15.36 -5.64
CA THR A 136 11.20 -14.05 -4.99
C THR A 136 10.97 -12.96 -6.04
N VAL A 137 11.77 -12.88 -7.09
CA VAL A 137 11.61 -11.91 -8.18
C VAL A 137 10.29 -12.15 -8.92
N SER A 138 9.97 -13.39 -9.25
CA SER A 138 8.70 -13.75 -9.89
C SER A 138 7.51 -13.31 -9.06
N TYR A 139 7.56 -13.53 -7.76
CA TYR A 139 6.51 -13.14 -6.82
C TYR A 139 6.28 -11.63 -6.81
N THR A 140 7.36 -10.84 -6.75
CA THR A 140 7.29 -9.37 -6.77
C THR A 140 6.72 -8.85 -8.08
N HIS A 141 7.12 -9.44 -9.22
CA HIS A 141 6.63 -9.04 -10.54
C HIS A 141 5.15 -9.35 -10.74
N LEU A 142 4.69 -10.54 -10.36
CA LEU A 142 3.28 -10.92 -10.43
C LEU A 142 2.42 -9.95 -9.63
N ARG A 143 2.85 -9.62 -8.42
CA ARG A 143 2.13 -8.69 -7.57
C ARG A 143 2.07 -7.28 -8.13
N ALA A 144 3.16 -6.76 -8.69
CA ALA A 144 3.16 -5.44 -9.32
C ALA A 144 2.18 -5.36 -10.49
N HIS A 145 1.99 -6.44 -11.25
CA HIS A 145 0.98 -6.52 -12.29
C HIS A 145 -0.45 -6.47 -11.75
N GLU A 146 -0.73 -7.10 -10.63
CA GLU A 146 -2.06 -7.11 -10.01
C GLU A 146 -2.44 -5.74 -9.42
N THR A 147 -1.46 -4.97 -8.94
CA THR A 147 -1.70 -3.64 -8.37
C THR A 147 -1.74 -2.50 -9.39
N CYS A 148 -1.19 -2.69 -10.59
CA CYS A 148 -1.14 -1.68 -11.66
C CYS A 148 -2.15 -1.94 -12.79
N GLY A 149 -2.86 -3.04 -12.80
CA GLY A 149 -3.90 -3.41 -13.78
C GLY A 149 -5.28 -3.07 -13.28
#